data_7075377e1cddcb4f12aca9f424b527d9
#
_entry.id   7075377e1cddcb4f12aca9f424b527d9
#
_cell.length_a   1.000
_cell.length_b   1.000
_cell.length_c   1.000
_cell.angle_alpha   90.00
_cell.angle_beta   90.00
_cell.angle_gamma   90.00
#
_symmetry.space_group_name_H-M   'P 1'
#
loop_
_entity.id
_entity.type
_entity.pdbx_description
1 polymer ?
#
loop_
_entity_poly.entity_id
_entity_poly.type
_entity_poly.pdbx_seq_one_letter_code
_entity_poly.pdbx_strand_id
1 'polypeptide(L)'
;MPREFQLIGYLRLLAENGVEYLLVGGVGARIQGTATTTQDIDVMPEPSGENLERLAQALSHEETEKKESSAIEYRPHEVIDPMEFRTSDVSSYRTRFGVIDVLMELPGVGTFDAVRRNARRYEWEGITISVGSIDDIITSKETADRAKDRRALDALYEARDHLREHVDPYELSEAALDPDREIDES
;
A
#
# COMPACT_ATOMS: atom_id res chain seq x y z
N MET A 1 -12.84 7.84 -17.64
CA MET A 1 -11.58 7.15 -17.99
C MET A 1 -11.00 6.59 -16.71
N PRO A 2 -10.47 5.36 -16.65
CA PRO A 2 -9.72 4.92 -15.48
C PRO A 2 -8.55 5.88 -15.29
N ARG A 3 -8.38 6.41 -14.07
CA ARG A 3 -7.25 7.26 -13.72
C ARG A 3 -6.02 6.36 -13.63
N GLU A 4 -4.94 6.76 -14.28
CA GLU A 4 -3.66 6.04 -14.25
C GLU A 4 -3.10 6.01 -12.83
N PHE A 5 -2.55 4.88 -12.41
CA PHE A 5 -1.97 4.73 -11.08
C PHE A 5 -0.63 5.45 -11.00
N GLN A 6 -0.49 6.37 -10.05
CA GLN A 6 0.69 7.21 -9.84
C GLN A 6 1.22 7.03 -8.42
N LEU A 7 2.04 6.02 -8.19
CA LEU A 7 2.62 5.71 -6.88
C LEU A 7 3.33 6.94 -6.27
N ILE A 8 4.17 7.60 -7.07
CA ILE A 8 4.95 8.78 -6.63
C ILE A 8 4.03 9.91 -6.15
N GLY A 9 2.89 10.12 -6.82
CA GLY A 9 1.89 11.10 -6.40
C GLY A 9 1.37 10.81 -5.00
N TYR A 10 1.08 9.55 -4.69
CA TYR A 10 0.67 9.16 -3.35
C TYR A 10 1.75 9.30 -2.29
N LEU A 11 2.99 8.88 -2.59
CA LEU A 11 4.09 9.00 -1.62
C LEU A 11 4.35 10.46 -1.23
N ARG A 12 4.32 11.37 -2.22
CA ARG A 12 4.45 12.82 -1.96
C ARG A 12 3.25 13.35 -1.18
N LEU A 13 2.02 13.04 -1.59
CA LEU A 13 0.81 13.47 -0.90
C LEU A 13 0.83 13.10 0.58
N LEU A 14 1.14 11.85 0.89
CA LEU A 14 1.16 11.37 2.28
C LEU A 14 2.29 12.02 3.08
N ALA A 15 3.48 12.18 2.49
CA ALA A 15 4.62 12.83 3.14
C ALA A 15 4.37 14.32 3.40
N GLU A 16 3.82 15.07 2.43
CA GLU A 16 3.51 16.50 2.56
C GLU A 16 2.47 16.78 3.63
N ASN A 17 1.56 15.83 3.87
CA ASN A 17 0.55 15.92 4.92
C ASN A 17 1.00 15.28 6.26
N GLY A 18 2.24 14.81 6.35
CA GLY A 18 2.78 14.22 7.58
C GLY A 18 2.06 12.96 8.03
N VAL A 19 1.50 12.20 7.10
CA VAL A 19 0.80 10.95 7.41
C VAL A 19 1.81 9.86 7.74
N GLU A 20 1.68 9.25 8.92
CA GLU A 20 2.43 8.04 9.28
C GLU A 20 1.67 6.80 8.83
N TYR A 21 2.32 5.93 8.05
CA TYR A 21 1.70 4.73 7.49
C TYR A 21 2.74 3.62 7.25
N LEU A 22 2.23 2.41 7.09
CA LEU A 22 2.96 1.28 6.53
C LEU A 22 2.41 0.98 5.14
N LEU A 23 3.31 0.89 4.17
CA LEU A 23 2.99 0.44 2.83
C LEU A 23 2.96 -1.09 2.83
N VAL A 24 1.87 -1.68 2.36
CA VAL A 24 1.67 -3.13 2.31
C VAL A 24 1.23 -3.57 0.92
N GLY A 25 0.69 -4.76 0.78
CA GLY A 25 0.08 -5.23 -0.46
C GLY A 25 1.03 -5.33 -1.66
N GLY A 26 0.51 -5.05 -2.85
CA GLY A 26 1.24 -5.23 -4.10
C GLY A 26 2.42 -4.29 -4.26
N VAL A 27 2.27 -3.01 -3.92
CA VAL A 27 3.37 -2.02 -3.97
C VAL A 27 4.44 -2.36 -2.93
N GLY A 28 4.04 -2.71 -1.70
CA GLY A 28 4.98 -3.13 -0.66
C GLY A 28 5.82 -4.35 -1.08
N ALA A 29 5.20 -5.29 -1.79
CA ALA A 29 5.89 -6.45 -2.36
C ALA A 29 6.88 -6.04 -3.46
N ARG A 30 6.48 -5.14 -4.38
CA ARG A 30 7.37 -4.65 -5.47
C ARG A 30 8.61 -3.95 -4.94
N ILE A 31 8.47 -3.09 -3.94
CA ILE A 31 9.61 -2.42 -3.30
C ILE A 31 10.61 -3.45 -2.75
N GLN A 32 10.14 -4.62 -2.36
CA GLN A 32 10.94 -5.71 -1.85
C GLN A 32 11.38 -6.73 -2.93
N GLY A 33 11.24 -6.39 -4.21
CA GLY A 33 11.81 -7.13 -5.33
C GLY A 33 10.86 -8.10 -6.05
N THR A 34 9.54 -8.10 -5.73
CA THR A 34 8.62 -8.94 -6.49
C THR A 34 8.30 -8.39 -7.87
N ALA A 35 8.18 -9.27 -8.83
CA ALA A 35 7.79 -9.00 -10.20
C ALA A 35 6.26 -8.92 -10.38
N THR A 36 5.53 -8.23 -9.49
CA THR A 36 4.07 -8.13 -9.58
C THR A 36 3.62 -6.77 -10.09
N THR A 37 2.64 -6.76 -10.98
CA THR A 37 1.94 -5.53 -11.37
C THR A 37 0.81 -5.23 -10.39
N THR A 38 0.69 -3.97 -9.97
CA THR A 38 -0.42 -3.49 -9.15
C THR A 38 -0.90 -2.14 -9.67
N GLN A 39 -2.20 -1.84 -9.50
CA GLN A 39 -2.83 -0.59 -9.93
C GLN A 39 -3.45 0.17 -8.76
N ASP A 40 -3.09 -0.23 -7.56
CA ASP A 40 -3.55 0.32 -6.29
C ASP A 40 -2.38 0.41 -5.30
N ILE A 41 -2.52 1.31 -4.33
CA ILE A 41 -1.65 1.38 -3.18
C ILE A 41 -2.42 0.94 -1.93
N ASP A 42 -1.85 -0.01 -1.18
CA ASP A 42 -2.39 -0.49 0.08
C ASP A 42 -1.62 0.15 1.24
N VAL A 43 -2.31 0.92 2.10
CA VAL A 43 -1.68 1.59 3.25
C VAL A 43 -2.37 1.21 4.56
N MET A 44 -1.55 1.02 5.60
CA MET A 44 -2.01 0.92 6.97
C MET A 44 -1.58 2.19 7.72
N PRO A 45 -2.49 3.14 8.01
CA PRO A 45 -2.13 4.32 8.77
C PRO A 45 -1.88 3.98 10.24
N GLU A 46 -0.98 4.72 10.89
CA GLU A 46 -0.88 4.74 12.33
C GLU A 46 -2.23 5.16 12.91
N PRO A 47 -2.79 4.41 13.91
CA PRO A 47 -4.21 4.52 14.26
C PRO A 47 -4.58 5.68 15.20
N SER A 48 -3.68 6.63 15.52
CA SER A 48 -4.06 7.80 16.32
C SER A 48 -5.09 8.67 15.57
N GLY A 49 -5.96 9.33 16.34
CA GLY A 49 -6.98 10.23 15.76
C GLY A 49 -6.34 11.33 14.92
N GLU A 50 -5.25 11.92 15.39
CA GLU A 50 -4.54 12.98 14.70
C GLU A 50 -3.99 12.53 13.34
N ASN A 51 -3.42 11.32 13.27
CA ASN A 51 -2.89 10.78 12.02
C ASN A 51 -4.01 10.43 11.04
N LEU A 52 -5.12 9.86 11.52
CA LEU A 52 -6.29 9.58 10.69
C LEU A 52 -6.95 10.87 10.16
N GLU A 53 -6.94 11.96 10.94
CA GLU A 53 -7.39 13.28 10.49
C GLU A 53 -6.50 13.82 9.36
N ARG A 54 -5.15 13.69 9.49
CA ARG A 54 -4.21 14.07 8.42
C ARG A 54 -4.45 13.27 7.14
N LEU A 55 -4.64 11.96 7.25
CA LEU A 55 -4.95 11.11 6.10
C LEU A 55 -6.28 11.50 5.45
N ALA A 56 -7.34 11.68 6.23
CA ALA A 56 -8.65 12.09 5.75
C ALA A 56 -8.59 13.44 5.02
N GLN A 57 -7.87 14.41 5.59
CA GLN A 57 -7.65 15.71 4.97
C GLN A 57 -6.87 15.58 3.66
N ALA A 58 -5.77 14.85 3.63
CA ALA A 58 -4.97 14.63 2.43
C ALA A 58 -5.81 14.06 1.28
N LEU A 59 -6.59 13.03 1.56
CA LEU A 59 -7.44 12.40 0.54
C LEU A 59 -8.61 13.27 0.11
N SER A 60 -9.22 14.06 1.02
CA SER A 60 -10.39 14.91 0.71
C SER A 60 -10.10 15.99 -0.35
N HIS A 61 -8.85 16.39 -0.54
CA HIS A 61 -8.48 17.42 -1.51
C HIS A 61 -8.22 16.87 -2.93
N GLU A 62 -8.34 15.56 -3.16
CA GLU A 62 -7.86 14.89 -4.38
C GLU A 62 -8.97 14.45 -5.34
N GLU A 63 -10.09 15.18 -5.38
CA GLU A 63 -11.26 14.81 -6.20
C GLU A 63 -11.70 13.36 -5.91
N THR A 64 -11.81 13.05 -4.62
CA THR A 64 -11.93 11.67 -4.17
C THR A 64 -13.31 11.09 -4.39
N GLU A 65 -13.31 9.85 -4.83
CA GLU A 65 -14.48 8.99 -4.93
C GLU A 65 -14.28 7.80 -3.97
N LYS A 66 -15.34 7.39 -3.28
CA LYS A 66 -15.34 6.22 -2.37
C LYS A 66 -16.05 5.05 -3.01
N LYS A 67 -15.50 3.85 -2.83
CA LYS A 67 -16.16 2.61 -3.17
C LYS A 67 -17.04 2.16 -2.00
N GLU A 68 -18.34 2.05 -2.23
CA GLU A 68 -19.24 1.47 -1.24
C GLU A 68 -19.04 -0.06 -1.17
N SER A 69 -19.16 -0.64 0.04
CA SER A 69 -18.84 -2.05 0.31
C SER A 69 -19.60 -3.07 -0.55
N SER A 70 -20.77 -2.72 -1.07
CA SER A 70 -21.62 -3.57 -1.92
C SER A 70 -21.60 -3.19 -3.40
N ALA A 71 -20.88 -2.11 -3.78
CA ALA A 71 -20.91 -1.56 -5.13
C ALA A 71 -19.64 -1.88 -5.91
N ILE A 72 -19.79 -2.04 -7.23
CA ILE A 72 -18.65 -2.09 -8.16
C ILE A 72 -18.18 -0.67 -8.50
N GLU A 73 -19.05 0.34 -8.29
CA GLU A 73 -18.84 1.72 -8.70
C GLU A 73 -18.32 2.58 -7.54
N TYR A 74 -17.49 3.56 -7.90
CA TYR A 74 -17.04 4.63 -7.03
C TYR A 74 -17.98 5.81 -7.14
N ARG A 75 -18.23 6.52 -6.02
CA ARG A 75 -19.06 7.73 -5.98
C ARG A 75 -18.28 8.90 -5.40
N PRO A 76 -18.56 10.15 -5.86
CA PRO A 76 -17.93 11.34 -5.31
C PRO A 76 -18.00 11.37 -3.79
N HIS A 77 -16.88 11.66 -3.13
CA HIS A 77 -16.74 11.68 -1.68
C HIS A 77 -15.75 12.78 -1.27
N GLU A 78 -16.24 14.00 -1.28
CA GLU A 78 -15.41 15.21 -1.13
C GLU A 78 -14.85 15.42 0.29
N VAL A 79 -15.55 14.90 1.30
CA VAL A 79 -15.16 15.03 2.71
C VAL A 79 -15.12 13.63 3.33
N ILE A 80 -13.96 13.25 3.80
CA ILE A 80 -13.74 11.95 4.46
C ILE A 80 -13.78 12.17 5.97
N ASP A 81 -14.67 11.46 6.67
CA ASP A 81 -14.64 11.37 8.13
C ASP A 81 -13.53 10.39 8.54
N PRO A 82 -12.55 10.80 9.38
CA PRO A 82 -11.51 9.90 9.87
C PRO A 82 -12.04 8.60 10.51
N MET A 83 -13.24 8.63 11.07
CA MET A 83 -13.88 7.45 11.66
C MET A 83 -14.28 6.40 10.62
N GLU A 84 -14.42 6.78 9.34
CA GLU A 84 -14.74 5.84 8.26
C GLU A 84 -13.68 4.75 8.10
N PHE A 85 -12.40 5.09 8.34
CA PHE A 85 -11.31 4.13 8.26
C PHE A 85 -11.46 3.00 9.28
N ARG A 86 -12.15 3.24 10.41
CA ARG A 86 -12.36 2.25 11.48
C ARG A 86 -13.61 1.39 11.31
N THR A 87 -14.46 1.73 10.36
CA THR A 87 -15.79 1.09 10.19
C THR A 87 -15.79 -0.08 9.22
N SER A 88 -14.69 -0.28 8.50
CA SER A 88 -14.55 -1.32 7.47
C SER A 88 -13.16 -1.95 7.55
N ASP A 89 -13.05 -3.23 7.20
CA ASP A 89 -11.75 -3.92 7.10
C ASP A 89 -10.83 -3.22 6.08
N VAL A 90 -11.42 -2.75 4.97
CA VAL A 90 -10.75 -1.98 3.92
C VAL A 90 -11.66 -0.84 3.48
N SER A 91 -11.13 0.38 3.51
CA SER A 91 -11.76 1.56 2.91
C SER A 91 -11.06 1.91 1.60
N SER A 92 -11.77 1.79 0.48
CA SER A 92 -11.21 1.97 -0.86
C SER A 92 -11.63 3.32 -1.45
N TYR A 93 -10.64 4.13 -1.82
CA TYR A 93 -10.85 5.44 -2.42
C TYR A 93 -10.16 5.51 -3.78
N ARG A 94 -10.73 6.31 -4.68
CA ARG A 94 -10.11 6.67 -5.95
C ARG A 94 -9.86 8.17 -5.95
N THR A 95 -8.61 8.56 -6.21
CA THR A 95 -8.18 9.96 -6.33
C THR A 95 -7.67 10.24 -7.74
N ARG A 96 -7.12 11.42 -7.97
CA ARG A 96 -6.40 11.71 -9.22
C ARG A 96 -5.17 10.83 -9.44
N PHE A 97 -4.61 10.21 -8.38
CA PHE A 97 -3.44 9.34 -8.45
C PHE A 97 -3.79 7.85 -8.61
N GLY A 98 -5.06 7.51 -8.78
CA GLY A 98 -5.52 6.13 -8.89
C GLY A 98 -6.27 5.65 -7.66
N VAL A 99 -6.12 4.37 -7.31
CA VAL A 99 -6.81 3.74 -6.17
C VAL A 99 -5.88 3.65 -4.97
N ILE A 100 -6.42 3.98 -3.79
CA ILE A 100 -5.80 3.74 -2.49
C ILE A 100 -6.75 2.92 -1.61
N ASP A 101 -6.24 1.83 -1.07
CA ASP A 101 -6.90 1.00 -0.08
C ASP A 101 -6.30 1.27 1.30
N VAL A 102 -7.15 1.68 2.24
CA VAL A 102 -6.78 1.98 3.63
C VAL A 102 -7.23 0.80 4.50
N LEU A 103 -6.27 0.15 5.14
CA LEU A 103 -6.50 -1.03 5.98
C LEU A 103 -6.15 -0.70 7.43
N MET A 104 -7.02 -1.06 8.37
CA MET A 104 -6.72 -0.95 9.81
C MET A 104 -6.11 -2.22 10.38
N GLU A 105 -6.30 -3.35 9.70
CA GLU A 105 -5.69 -4.63 10.02
C GLU A 105 -5.20 -5.34 8.76
N LEU A 106 -4.07 -6.04 8.87
CA LEU A 106 -3.54 -6.89 7.81
C LEU A 106 -3.97 -8.34 8.09
N PRO A 107 -4.73 -8.99 7.20
CA PRO A 107 -5.24 -10.34 7.43
C PRO A 107 -4.14 -11.33 7.85
N GLY A 108 -4.37 -12.08 8.92
CA GLY A 108 -3.44 -13.06 9.45
C GLY A 108 -2.24 -12.49 10.24
N VAL A 109 -2.01 -11.17 10.21
CA VAL A 109 -0.90 -10.50 10.91
C VAL A 109 -1.40 -9.62 12.05
N GLY A 110 -2.46 -8.84 11.81
CA GLY A 110 -3.11 -8.00 12.81
C GLY A 110 -2.94 -6.50 12.57
N THR A 111 -2.88 -5.74 13.68
CA THR A 111 -2.90 -4.29 13.69
C THR A 111 -1.59 -3.64 13.21
N PHE A 112 -1.62 -2.32 13.03
CA PHE A 112 -0.46 -1.49 12.68
C PHE A 112 0.79 -1.84 13.49
N ASP A 113 0.68 -1.94 14.82
CA ASP A 113 1.83 -2.25 15.70
C ASP A 113 2.40 -3.66 15.47
N ALA A 114 1.57 -4.61 15.06
CA ALA A 114 2.05 -5.95 14.72
C ALA A 114 2.91 -5.92 13.46
N VAL A 115 2.45 -5.27 12.40
CA VAL A 115 3.17 -5.14 11.12
C VAL A 115 4.41 -4.25 11.27
N ARG A 116 4.31 -3.15 12.03
CA ARG A 116 5.41 -2.20 12.27
C ARG A 116 6.66 -2.86 12.86
N ARG A 117 6.51 -3.87 13.72
CA ARG A 117 7.65 -4.57 14.35
C ARG A 117 8.62 -5.17 13.33
N ASN A 118 8.12 -5.61 12.18
CA ASN A 118 8.90 -6.25 11.14
C ASN A 118 9.10 -5.36 9.91
N ALA A 119 8.56 -4.14 9.94
CA ALA A 119 8.60 -3.23 8.81
C ALA A 119 10.04 -2.80 8.48
N ARG A 120 10.31 -2.63 7.19
CA ARG A 120 11.57 -2.11 6.68
C ARG A 120 11.39 -0.66 6.24
N ARG A 121 12.46 0.14 6.37
CA ARG A 121 12.49 1.53 5.93
C ARG A 121 13.28 1.64 4.65
N TYR A 122 12.76 2.45 3.75
CA TYR A 122 13.39 2.80 2.48
C TYR A 122 13.39 4.31 2.32
N GLU A 123 14.41 4.85 1.67
CA GLU A 123 14.53 6.28 1.38
C GLU A 123 14.38 6.50 -0.13
N TRP A 124 13.53 7.44 -0.50
CA TRP A 124 13.34 7.86 -1.88
C TRP A 124 13.17 9.38 -1.96
N GLU A 125 14.07 10.08 -2.66
CA GLU A 125 14.06 11.56 -2.80
C GLU A 125 13.82 12.29 -1.47
N GLY A 126 14.38 11.81 -0.37
CA GLY A 126 14.21 12.39 0.96
C GLY A 126 12.88 12.02 1.66
N ILE A 127 12.08 11.15 1.07
CA ILE A 127 10.89 10.60 1.69
C ILE A 127 11.23 9.24 2.30
N THR A 128 11.00 9.08 3.60
CA THR A 128 11.10 7.79 4.28
C THR A 128 9.82 7.00 4.07
N ILE A 129 9.94 5.81 3.48
CA ILE A 129 8.83 4.89 3.22
C ILE A 129 8.98 3.68 4.14
N SER A 130 8.01 3.47 5.03
CA SER A 130 7.96 2.26 5.87
C SER A 130 7.11 1.19 5.18
N VAL A 131 7.70 0.02 4.95
CA VAL A 131 7.07 -1.09 4.21
C VAL A 131 6.93 -2.29 5.13
N GLY A 132 5.74 -2.86 5.21
CA GLY A 132 5.51 -4.13 5.92
C GLY A 132 6.39 -5.24 5.37
N SER A 133 6.88 -6.13 6.24
CA SER A 133 7.80 -7.18 5.81
C SER A 133 7.21 -8.08 4.72
N ILE A 134 8.07 -8.66 3.88
CA ILE A 134 7.61 -9.59 2.86
C ILE A 134 6.92 -10.82 3.46
N ASP A 135 7.36 -11.27 4.65
CA ASP A 135 6.74 -12.38 5.37
C ASP A 135 5.32 -12.01 5.86
N ASP A 136 5.09 -10.77 6.32
CA ASP A 136 3.75 -10.28 6.68
C ASP A 136 2.83 -10.18 5.45
N ILE A 137 3.35 -9.73 4.31
CA ILE A 137 2.62 -9.66 3.05
C ILE A 137 2.23 -11.06 2.56
N ILE A 138 3.14 -12.03 2.65
CA ILE A 138 2.88 -13.45 2.34
C ILE A 138 1.75 -13.97 3.24
N THR A 139 1.89 -13.84 4.56
CA THR A 139 0.89 -14.28 5.54
C THR A 139 -0.50 -13.70 5.24
N SER A 140 -0.54 -12.41 4.91
CA SER A 140 -1.79 -11.74 4.55
C SER A 140 -2.44 -12.33 3.30
N LYS A 141 -1.65 -12.61 2.26
CA LYS A 141 -2.18 -13.20 1.02
C LYS A 141 -2.61 -14.66 1.19
N GLU A 142 -1.87 -15.45 1.96
CA GLU A 142 -2.26 -16.82 2.32
C GLU A 142 -3.58 -16.82 3.10
N THR A 143 -3.74 -15.91 4.07
CA THR A 143 -4.96 -15.79 4.88
C THR A 143 -6.16 -15.34 4.04
N ALA A 144 -5.97 -14.38 3.16
CA ALA A 144 -7.04 -13.87 2.28
C ALA A 144 -7.47 -14.89 1.22
N ASP A 145 -6.57 -15.77 0.78
CA ASP A 145 -6.75 -16.90 -0.13
C ASP A 145 -7.59 -16.61 -1.40
N ARG A 146 -7.56 -15.36 -1.90
CA ARG A 146 -8.25 -15.02 -3.15
C ARG A 146 -7.46 -15.54 -4.35
N ALA A 147 -8.12 -15.76 -5.49
CA ALA A 147 -7.46 -16.26 -6.69
C ALA A 147 -6.27 -15.39 -7.14
N LYS A 148 -6.37 -14.05 -6.98
CA LYS A 148 -5.28 -13.12 -7.26
C LYS A 148 -4.12 -13.27 -6.28
N ASP A 149 -4.41 -13.56 -5.01
CA ASP A 149 -3.40 -13.70 -3.95
C ASP A 149 -2.58 -14.96 -4.16
N ARG A 150 -3.24 -16.09 -4.45
CA ARG A 150 -2.56 -17.36 -4.78
C ARG A 150 -1.59 -17.25 -5.97
N ARG A 151 -1.94 -16.46 -7.00
CA ARG A 151 -1.05 -16.24 -8.16
C ARG A 151 0.19 -15.43 -7.82
N ALA A 152 0.14 -14.59 -6.80
CA ALA A 152 1.27 -13.75 -6.40
C ALA A 152 2.23 -14.46 -5.42
N LEU A 153 1.82 -15.59 -4.81
CA LEU A 153 2.59 -16.23 -3.75
C LEU A 153 3.95 -16.75 -4.23
N ASP A 154 4.03 -17.36 -5.42
CA ASP A 154 5.29 -17.90 -5.94
C ASP A 154 6.35 -16.80 -6.07
N ALA A 155 6.00 -15.68 -6.70
CA ALA A 155 6.89 -14.53 -6.84
C ALA A 155 7.27 -13.90 -5.48
N LEU A 156 6.37 -13.94 -4.49
CA LEU A 156 6.65 -13.47 -3.14
C LEU A 156 7.63 -14.39 -2.40
N TYR A 157 7.49 -15.69 -2.54
CA TYR A 157 8.43 -16.65 -1.96
C TYR A 157 9.84 -16.50 -2.57
N GLU A 158 9.93 -16.36 -3.90
CA GLU A 158 11.19 -16.10 -4.60
C GLU A 158 11.85 -14.81 -4.11
N ALA A 159 11.12 -13.71 -4.04
CA ALA A 159 11.65 -12.44 -3.54
C ALA A 159 12.07 -12.52 -2.07
N ARG A 160 11.31 -13.22 -1.22
CA ARG A 160 11.68 -13.45 0.18
C ARG A 160 12.99 -14.22 0.29
N ASP A 161 13.15 -15.28 -0.48
CA ASP A 161 14.35 -16.12 -0.43
C ASP A 161 15.56 -15.32 -0.95
N HIS A 162 15.39 -14.53 -2.01
CA HIS A 162 16.43 -13.61 -2.49
C HIS A 162 16.83 -12.56 -1.42
N LEU A 163 15.86 -11.96 -0.72
CA LEU A 163 16.14 -11.02 0.36
C LEU A 163 16.89 -11.64 1.54
N ARG A 164 16.71 -12.93 1.80
CA ARG A 164 17.44 -13.67 2.86
C ARG A 164 18.88 -13.95 2.48
N GLU A 165 19.15 -14.10 1.19
CA GLU A 165 20.49 -14.41 0.67
C GLU A 165 21.33 -13.14 0.40
N HIS A 166 20.69 -12.02 0.05
CA HIS A 166 21.33 -10.80 -0.42
C HIS A 166 20.85 -9.59 0.38
N VAL A 167 21.25 -9.47 1.65
CA VAL A 167 20.85 -8.33 2.47
C VAL A 167 21.71 -7.12 2.16
N ASP A 168 21.18 -6.18 1.35
CA ASP A 168 21.44 -4.76 1.55
C ASP A 168 20.11 -4.05 1.75
N PRO A 169 19.82 -3.50 2.95
CA PRO A 169 18.46 -3.16 3.35
C PRO A 169 17.98 -1.77 2.95
N TYR A 170 18.74 -0.93 2.22
CA TYR A 170 18.47 0.51 2.23
C TYR A 170 18.43 1.24 0.88
N GLU A 171 18.63 0.62 -0.26
CA GLU A 171 18.52 1.29 -1.56
C GLU A 171 17.27 0.89 -2.33
N LEU A 172 16.30 1.83 -2.41
CA LEU A 172 15.25 1.79 -3.44
C LEU A 172 15.85 2.25 -4.77
N SER A 173 15.89 1.37 -5.76
CA SER A 173 16.11 1.82 -7.13
C SER A 173 14.85 2.53 -7.64
N GLU A 174 15.01 3.60 -8.45
CA GLU A 174 13.89 4.26 -9.15
C GLU A 174 13.01 3.24 -9.89
N ALA A 175 13.60 2.18 -10.41
CA ALA A 175 12.92 1.08 -11.08
C ALA A 175 11.91 0.32 -10.18
N ALA A 176 12.07 0.29 -8.86
CA ALA A 176 11.11 -0.33 -7.94
C ALA A 176 9.84 0.51 -7.77
N LEU A 177 9.91 1.80 -8.07
CA LEU A 177 8.82 2.75 -7.96
C LEU A 177 8.09 2.99 -9.30
N ASP A 178 8.64 2.48 -10.42
CA ASP A 178 8.04 2.61 -11.75
C ASP A 178 6.89 1.61 -11.90
N PRO A 179 5.62 2.07 -12.02
CA PRO A 179 4.46 1.19 -12.18
C PRO A 179 4.44 0.46 -13.53
N ASP A 180 5.11 1.01 -14.56
CA ASP A 180 5.07 0.50 -15.94
C ASP A 180 6.29 -0.36 -16.30
N ARG A 181 7.14 -0.70 -15.33
CA ARG A 181 8.31 -1.52 -15.58
C ARG A 181 7.90 -2.90 -16.12
N GLU A 182 8.08 -3.09 -17.42
CA GLU A 182 8.14 -4.42 -18.01
C GLU A 182 9.41 -5.14 -17.51
N ILE A 183 9.24 -6.32 -16.97
CA ILE A 183 10.36 -7.16 -16.55
C ILE A 183 10.89 -7.84 -17.81
N ASP A 184 12.09 -7.46 -18.21
CA ASP A 184 12.83 -8.15 -19.26
C ASP A 184 13.12 -9.58 -18.80
N GLU A 185 12.33 -10.52 -19.30
CA GLU A 185 12.57 -11.96 -19.16
C GLU A 185 13.75 -12.36 -20.07
N SER A 186 14.97 -12.19 -19.61
CA SER A 186 16.16 -12.71 -20.30
C SER A 186 16.85 -13.78 -19.49
#